data_73f11eefaf84801dd5921478418a894e
#
_entry.id   73f11eefaf84801dd5921478418a894e
#
_cell.length_a   1.000
_cell.length_b   1.000
_cell.length_c   1.000
_cell.angle_alpha   90.00
_cell.angle_beta   90.00
_cell.angle_gamma   90.00
#
_symmetry.space_group_name_H-M   'P 1'
#
loop_
_entity.id
_entity.type
_entity.pdbx_description
1 polymer ?
#
loop_
_entity_poly.entity_id
_entity_poly.type
_entity_poly.pdbx_seq_one_letter_code
_entity_poly.pdbx_strand_id
1 'polypeptide(L)'
;MNKLLSLATYKQNMKSKLLLLTSLLALPVCAQDDIKDQFNPVMTAVVSQSIAGDARAAAMGDLGAATDPDVNSQAWNPAKYPFTISRSALAINYTPWLRQLTNDIALLNAVGYYRIGDYQAVSASLRYFSLGEVITEAGDMTIKPYEMAVDVAYSRMLSETFSAGVALRYIYSDLSGHYDDNVKPGSAFAADISAYNQSYVFIGQRECQLGLGINISNIGSKISYGDDYSYFIPTNLRLGASLMVPINEYNRISFSADVNKLLVPSMPLKHEGEEEADYQERLKTDYYDVSSISGIFKSFGDSERGFKGELEEIQWSVGAEYCYNDKFFLRAGYHHESEMQGNRKYYTVGAGFRMNVLNVDAGYTIATEPSNPLDQTMRVSLSFELDALKDMFGY
;
A
#
# COMPACT_ATOMS: atom_id res chain seq x y z
N MET A 1 -33.82 -40.18 -13.34
CA MET A 1 -33.09 -39.87 -14.57
C MET A 1 -32.70 -38.40 -14.70
N ASN A 2 -33.51 -37.43 -14.27
CA ASN A 2 -33.20 -35.98 -14.41
C ASN A 2 -32.12 -35.41 -13.49
N LYS A 3 -31.83 -36.02 -12.32
CA LYS A 3 -30.75 -35.58 -11.42
C LYS A 3 -29.33 -35.96 -11.88
N LEU A 4 -29.20 -37.06 -12.63
CA LEU A 4 -27.89 -37.46 -13.18
C LEU A 4 -27.48 -36.65 -14.41
N LEU A 5 -28.43 -36.19 -15.21
CA LEU A 5 -28.19 -35.31 -16.34
C LEU A 5 -27.75 -33.89 -15.88
N SER A 6 -28.29 -33.35 -14.78
CA SER A 6 -27.90 -32.03 -14.26
C SER A 6 -26.49 -32.04 -13.68
N LEU A 7 -26.06 -33.12 -13.05
CA LEU A 7 -24.70 -33.29 -12.51
C LEU A 7 -23.64 -33.46 -13.62
N ALA A 8 -23.99 -34.12 -14.72
CA ALA A 8 -23.09 -34.27 -15.87
C ALA A 8 -22.89 -32.94 -16.60
N THR A 9 -23.95 -32.14 -16.77
CA THR A 9 -23.89 -30.81 -17.41
C THR A 9 -23.13 -29.82 -16.53
N TYR A 10 -23.26 -29.89 -15.20
CA TYR A 10 -22.50 -29.04 -14.25
C TYR A 10 -21.00 -29.37 -14.26
N LYS A 11 -20.62 -30.65 -14.28
CA LYS A 11 -19.23 -31.10 -14.39
C LYS A 11 -18.58 -30.72 -15.73
N GLN A 12 -19.34 -30.73 -16.81
CA GLN A 12 -18.84 -30.34 -18.14
C GLN A 12 -18.62 -28.83 -18.26
N ASN A 13 -19.50 -28.03 -17.67
CA ASN A 13 -19.34 -26.57 -17.59
C ASN A 13 -18.17 -26.15 -16.67
N MET A 14 -17.89 -26.93 -15.63
CA MET A 14 -16.76 -26.66 -14.73
C MET A 14 -15.41 -26.99 -15.40
N LYS A 15 -15.36 -28.07 -16.20
CA LYS A 15 -14.17 -28.43 -16.98
C LYS A 15 -13.86 -27.43 -18.09
N SER A 16 -14.89 -26.90 -18.77
CA SER A 16 -14.70 -25.88 -19.80
C SER A 16 -14.27 -24.53 -19.23
N LYS A 17 -14.76 -24.15 -18.06
CA LYS A 17 -14.29 -22.92 -17.33
C LYS A 17 -12.86 -23.07 -16.80
N LEU A 18 -12.48 -24.26 -16.37
CA LEU A 18 -11.11 -24.57 -15.94
C LEU A 18 -10.13 -24.58 -17.13
N LEU A 19 -10.55 -25.08 -18.30
CA LEU A 19 -9.77 -25.03 -19.54
C LEU A 19 -9.62 -23.62 -20.10
N LEU A 20 -10.63 -22.74 -19.94
CA LEU A 20 -10.52 -21.34 -20.31
C LEU A 20 -9.56 -20.58 -19.37
N LEU A 21 -9.52 -20.94 -18.07
CA LEU A 21 -8.57 -20.35 -17.11
C LEU A 21 -7.13 -20.78 -17.39
N THR A 22 -6.92 -22.02 -17.87
CA THR A 22 -5.57 -22.54 -18.19
C THR A 22 -5.08 -22.06 -19.56
N SER A 23 -5.97 -21.73 -20.50
CA SER A 23 -5.58 -21.16 -21.81
C SER A 23 -5.17 -19.67 -21.73
N LEU A 24 -5.58 -18.93 -20.69
CA LEU A 24 -5.09 -17.58 -20.42
C LEU A 24 -3.65 -17.54 -19.86
N LEU A 25 -3.11 -18.70 -19.45
CA LEU A 25 -1.75 -18.82 -18.91
C LEU A 25 -0.71 -19.29 -19.94
N ALA A 26 -1.10 -19.50 -21.19
CA ALA A 26 -0.20 -19.83 -22.29
C ALA A 26 0.31 -18.53 -22.96
N LEU A 27 1.15 -17.78 -22.27
CA LEU A 27 1.96 -16.72 -22.88
C LEU A 27 3.12 -17.35 -23.67
N PRO A 28 3.49 -16.82 -24.84
CA PRO A 28 4.62 -17.34 -25.58
C PRO A 28 5.91 -17.17 -24.80
N VAL A 29 6.60 -18.26 -24.53
CA VAL A 29 7.97 -18.24 -24.04
C VAL A 29 8.83 -17.79 -25.23
N CYS A 30 9.08 -16.49 -25.35
CA CYS A 30 10.11 -15.98 -26.24
C CYS A 30 11.49 -16.30 -25.64
N ALA A 31 12.44 -16.69 -26.51
CA ALA A 31 13.81 -16.97 -26.13
C ALA A 31 14.43 -15.73 -25.46
N GLN A 32 15.00 -15.96 -24.28
CA GLN A 32 15.55 -14.92 -23.43
C GLN A 32 17.08 -14.92 -23.62
N ASP A 33 17.60 -13.78 -24.03
CA ASP A 33 19.03 -13.48 -23.96
C ASP A 33 19.47 -13.27 -22.49
N ASP A 34 20.76 -13.45 -22.21
CA ASP A 34 21.34 -13.62 -20.86
C ASP A 34 21.34 -12.37 -19.94
N ILE A 35 20.21 -11.67 -19.81
CA ILE A 35 20.01 -10.57 -18.81
C ILE A 35 19.63 -11.16 -17.43
N LYS A 36 20.13 -12.34 -17.10
CA LYS A 36 19.55 -13.19 -16.03
C LYS A 36 19.68 -12.67 -14.61
N ASP A 37 20.62 -11.80 -14.30
CA ASP A 37 20.93 -11.43 -12.91
C ASP A 37 21.16 -9.93 -12.68
N GLN A 38 20.69 -9.06 -13.58
CA GLN A 38 20.83 -7.62 -13.40
C GLN A 38 19.73 -7.07 -12.50
N PHE A 39 20.14 -6.37 -11.44
CA PHE A 39 19.22 -5.67 -10.52
C PHE A 39 18.46 -4.56 -11.24
N ASN A 40 17.14 -4.65 -11.28
CA ASN A 40 16.27 -3.68 -11.95
C ASN A 40 14.96 -3.47 -11.19
N PRO A 41 14.97 -2.78 -10.04
CA PRO A 41 13.77 -2.48 -9.30
C PRO A 41 12.91 -1.44 -10.05
N VAL A 42 11.60 -1.57 -9.91
CA VAL A 42 10.66 -0.54 -10.40
C VAL A 42 10.90 0.76 -9.64
N MET A 43 11.28 1.80 -10.37
CA MET A 43 11.65 3.10 -9.80
C MET A 43 10.49 4.09 -9.84
N THR A 44 10.27 4.78 -8.72
CA THR A 44 9.24 5.84 -8.63
C THR A 44 9.77 7.05 -7.89
N ALA A 45 9.27 8.22 -8.24
CA ALA A 45 9.43 9.41 -7.42
C ALA A 45 8.47 9.38 -6.22
N VAL A 46 8.66 10.29 -5.27
CA VAL A 46 7.80 10.48 -4.09
C VAL A 46 7.61 9.19 -3.29
N VAL A 47 8.72 8.60 -2.90
CA VAL A 47 8.77 7.30 -2.20
C VAL A 47 7.98 7.27 -0.89
N SER A 48 7.72 8.44 -0.28
CA SER A 48 6.89 8.55 0.94
C SER A 48 5.50 7.95 0.77
N GLN A 49 4.95 7.94 -0.45
CA GLN A 49 3.63 7.38 -0.73
C GLN A 49 3.58 5.85 -0.62
N SER A 50 4.71 5.17 -0.67
CA SER A 50 4.84 3.72 -0.52
C SER A 50 5.12 3.27 0.92
N ILE A 51 5.39 4.22 1.85
CA ILE A 51 5.73 3.91 3.25
C ILE A 51 4.44 3.71 4.06
N ALA A 52 4.37 2.62 4.85
CA ALA A 52 3.30 2.44 5.82
C ALA A 52 3.29 3.57 6.84
N GLY A 53 2.17 4.27 6.94
CA GLY A 53 2.04 5.47 7.78
C GLY A 53 1.58 5.19 9.20
N ASP A 54 1.08 4.00 9.52
CA ASP A 54 0.50 3.67 10.82
C ASP A 54 1.11 2.42 11.44
N ALA A 55 1.07 2.36 12.78
CA ALA A 55 1.69 1.29 13.55
C ALA A 55 0.92 -0.03 13.50
N ARG A 56 -0.42 -0.01 13.33
CA ARG A 56 -1.24 -1.23 13.26
C ARG A 56 -0.89 -2.05 12.03
N ALA A 57 -0.97 -1.44 10.86
CA ALA A 57 -0.64 -2.11 9.60
C ALA A 57 0.83 -2.51 9.55
N ALA A 58 1.71 -1.63 10.03
CA ALA A 58 3.13 -1.90 10.11
C ALA A 58 3.46 -3.11 11.00
N ALA A 59 2.74 -3.32 12.09
CA ALA A 59 2.90 -4.48 12.97
C ALA A 59 2.42 -5.80 12.33
N MET A 60 1.73 -5.74 11.20
CA MET A 60 1.21 -6.90 10.47
C MET A 60 1.87 -7.08 9.09
N GLY A 61 3.10 -6.60 8.88
CA GLY A 61 3.82 -6.73 7.62
C GLY A 61 3.42 -5.70 6.56
N ASP A 62 3.00 -4.51 6.95
CA ASP A 62 2.59 -3.42 6.05
C ASP A 62 1.40 -3.82 5.16
N LEU A 63 0.37 -4.43 5.75
CA LEU A 63 -0.88 -4.81 5.10
C LEU A 63 -2.09 -4.06 5.66
N GLY A 64 -3.12 -3.85 4.84
CA GLY A 64 -4.28 -3.08 5.28
C GLY A 64 -5.45 -3.03 4.30
N ALA A 65 -5.37 -3.65 3.12
CA ALA A 65 -6.41 -3.56 2.11
C ALA A 65 -7.76 -4.13 2.58
N ALA A 66 -7.73 -5.20 3.39
CA ALA A 66 -8.92 -5.92 3.83
C ALA A 66 -9.02 -6.12 5.34
N THR A 67 -8.08 -5.60 6.14
CA THR A 67 -8.18 -5.61 7.61
C THR A 67 -9.43 -4.90 8.10
N ASP A 68 -9.85 -5.18 9.35
CA ASP A 68 -10.97 -4.49 9.96
C ASP A 68 -10.83 -2.97 9.80
N PRO A 69 -11.95 -2.27 9.47
CA PRO A 69 -11.97 -0.82 9.30
C PRO A 69 -11.47 -0.09 10.55
N ASP A 70 -10.60 0.89 10.33
CA ASP A 70 -10.08 1.78 11.39
C ASP A 70 -9.85 3.21 10.85
N VAL A 71 -9.37 4.10 11.71
CA VAL A 71 -9.11 5.49 11.34
C VAL A 71 -8.01 5.63 10.29
N ASN A 72 -7.05 4.69 10.21
CA ASN A 72 -5.93 4.73 9.27
C ASN A 72 -6.26 4.10 7.90
N SER A 73 -7.50 3.71 7.66
CA SER A 73 -7.96 3.11 6.40
C SER A 73 -7.73 3.97 5.16
N GLN A 74 -7.53 5.30 5.32
CA GLN A 74 -7.26 6.23 4.22
C GLN A 74 -6.09 5.81 3.33
N ALA A 75 -4.99 5.39 3.92
CA ALA A 75 -3.78 5.01 3.18
C ALA A 75 -3.86 3.61 2.54
N TRP A 76 -4.80 2.78 3.01
CA TRP A 76 -4.87 1.36 2.65
C TRP A 76 -6.05 1.03 1.75
N ASN A 77 -7.25 1.47 2.14
CA ASN A 77 -8.50 1.26 1.42
C ASN A 77 -9.59 2.14 2.02
N PRO A 78 -9.84 3.34 1.48
CA PRO A 78 -10.88 4.24 1.99
C PRO A 78 -12.29 3.67 1.95
N ALA A 79 -12.57 2.68 1.08
CA ALA A 79 -13.88 2.03 1.03
C ALA A 79 -14.27 1.30 2.33
N LYS A 80 -13.35 1.10 3.27
CA LYS A 80 -13.62 0.50 4.58
C LYS A 80 -14.40 1.42 5.53
N TYR A 81 -14.29 2.74 5.40
CA TYR A 81 -14.87 3.69 6.37
C TYR A 81 -16.38 3.56 6.63
N PRO A 82 -17.25 3.24 5.67
CA PRO A 82 -18.66 3.02 5.98
C PRO A 82 -18.94 1.88 6.96
N PHE A 83 -17.99 0.95 7.13
CA PHE A 83 -18.09 -0.18 8.06
C PHE A 83 -17.44 0.08 9.43
N THR A 84 -16.87 1.25 9.69
CA THR A 84 -16.31 1.59 11.01
C THR A 84 -17.40 1.61 12.08
N ILE A 85 -17.07 1.23 13.31
CA ILE A 85 -18.01 1.26 14.44
C ILE A 85 -18.25 2.70 14.87
N SER A 86 -17.19 3.46 15.14
CA SER A 86 -17.29 4.88 15.52
C SER A 86 -17.71 5.73 14.32
N ARG A 87 -18.49 6.75 14.58
CA ARG A 87 -18.94 7.69 13.56
C ARG A 87 -17.83 8.61 13.08
N SER A 88 -16.90 8.95 13.96
CA SER A 88 -15.76 9.80 13.63
C SER A 88 -14.56 9.51 14.50
N ALA A 89 -13.37 9.60 13.91
CA ALA A 89 -12.11 9.47 14.62
C ALA A 89 -11.02 10.30 13.94
N LEU A 90 -9.96 10.60 14.71
CA LEU A 90 -8.72 11.23 14.26
C LEU A 90 -7.54 10.38 14.71
N ALA A 91 -6.47 10.34 13.91
CA ALA A 91 -5.22 9.73 14.30
C ALA A 91 -4.00 10.57 13.91
N ILE A 92 -2.96 10.44 14.69
CA ILE A 92 -1.62 10.97 14.40
C ILE A 92 -0.65 9.79 14.47
N ASN A 93 0.12 9.63 13.42
CA ASN A 93 1.07 8.55 13.25
C ASN A 93 2.47 9.12 13.09
N TYR A 94 3.43 8.50 13.73
CA TYR A 94 4.84 8.84 13.64
C TYR A 94 5.66 7.61 13.29
N THR A 95 6.41 7.72 12.18
CA THR A 95 7.29 6.67 11.67
C THR A 95 8.68 7.27 11.47
N PRO A 96 9.63 7.07 12.40
CA PRO A 96 11.02 7.35 12.10
C PRO A 96 11.49 6.42 10.98
N TRP A 97 12.20 6.98 10.02
CA TRP A 97 12.62 6.24 8.83
C TRP A 97 14.14 6.15 8.75
N LEU A 98 14.70 5.02 8.29
CA LEU A 98 16.14 4.81 8.16
C LEU A 98 16.95 5.12 9.43
N ARG A 99 16.41 4.81 10.61
CA ARG A 99 16.93 5.23 11.91
C ARG A 99 18.37 4.77 12.19
N GLN A 100 18.80 3.71 11.54
CA GLN A 100 20.19 3.23 11.64
C GLN A 100 21.18 4.09 10.84
N LEU A 101 20.70 4.83 9.85
CA LEU A 101 21.53 5.70 9.02
C LEU A 101 21.51 7.15 9.52
N THR A 102 20.33 7.64 9.93
CA THR A 102 20.14 9.01 10.39
C THR A 102 18.98 9.12 11.36
N ASN A 103 18.94 10.22 12.16
CA ASN A 103 17.91 10.43 13.17
C ASN A 103 16.85 11.48 12.77
N ASP A 104 16.98 12.10 11.61
CA ASP A 104 16.22 13.27 11.16
C ASP A 104 15.25 12.98 10.02
N ILE A 105 15.24 11.74 9.49
CA ILE A 105 14.25 11.29 8.51
C ILE A 105 13.05 10.72 9.24
N ALA A 106 11.87 11.26 8.98
CA ALA A 106 10.63 10.81 9.61
C ALA A 106 9.40 11.09 8.76
N LEU A 107 8.43 10.18 8.84
CA LEU A 107 7.10 10.33 8.29
C LEU A 107 6.12 10.66 9.42
N LEU A 108 5.41 11.78 9.25
CA LEU A 108 4.26 12.17 10.03
C LEU A 108 3.01 12.01 9.18
N ASN A 109 1.96 11.40 9.74
CA ASN A 109 0.68 11.27 9.06
C ASN A 109 -0.46 11.59 10.03
N ALA A 110 -1.28 12.58 9.67
CA ALA A 110 -2.52 12.89 10.38
C ALA A 110 -3.70 12.49 9.49
N VAL A 111 -4.68 11.78 10.05
CA VAL A 111 -5.81 11.27 9.30
C VAL A 111 -7.08 11.36 10.14
N GLY A 112 -8.21 11.61 9.47
CA GLY A 112 -9.51 11.61 10.11
C GLY A 112 -10.62 11.23 9.15
N TYR A 113 -11.72 10.73 9.71
CA TYR A 113 -12.91 10.43 8.94
C TYR A 113 -14.19 10.84 9.71
N TYR A 114 -15.26 11.00 8.94
CA TYR A 114 -16.60 11.22 9.45
C TYR A 114 -17.63 10.43 8.61
N ARG A 115 -18.44 9.58 9.27
CA ARG A 115 -19.55 8.88 8.63
C ARG A 115 -20.78 9.80 8.52
N ILE A 116 -21.28 9.91 7.30
CA ILE A 116 -22.52 10.66 6.99
C ILE A 116 -23.67 9.66 6.96
N GLY A 117 -24.38 9.56 8.07
CA GLY A 117 -25.38 8.50 8.26
C GLY A 117 -24.73 7.12 8.33
N ASP A 118 -25.46 6.09 7.86
CA ASP A 118 -25.04 4.70 8.00
C ASP A 118 -24.28 4.15 6.78
N TYR A 119 -24.37 4.83 5.64
CA TYR A 119 -23.92 4.28 4.36
C TYR A 119 -22.78 5.05 3.70
N GLN A 120 -22.37 6.19 4.24
CA GLN A 120 -21.41 7.06 3.58
C GLN A 120 -20.36 7.54 4.58
N ALA A 121 -19.16 7.81 4.08
CA ALA A 121 -18.12 8.45 4.85
C ALA A 121 -17.29 9.40 3.98
N VAL A 122 -16.77 10.44 4.63
CA VAL A 122 -15.73 11.33 4.09
C VAL A 122 -14.52 11.20 4.99
N SER A 123 -13.33 11.32 4.40
CA SER A 123 -12.09 11.27 5.13
C SER A 123 -11.05 12.18 4.50
N ALA A 124 -10.05 12.55 5.29
CA ALA A 124 -8.93 13.35 4.81
C ALA A 124 -7.66 12.93 5.54
N SER A 125 -6.52 13.08 4.88
CA SER A 125 -5.22 12.93 5.53
C SER A 125 -4.21 13.97 5.05
N LEU A 126 -3.24 14.22 5.93
CA LEU A 126 -2.05 15.01 5.66
C LEU A 126 -0.83 14.15 5.97
N ARG A 127 0.00 13.93 4.98
CA ARG A 127 1.27 13.22 5.08
C ARG A 127 2.41 14.21 4.90
N TYR A 128 3.39 14.18 5.80
CA TYR A 128 4.61 14.98 5.71
C TYR A 128 5.81 14.07 5.96
N PHE A 129 6.73 14.03 4.99
CA PHE A 129 7.94 13.22 5.05
C PHE A 129 9.15 14.12 5.00
N SER A 130 9.86 14.24 6.13
CA SER A 130 11.17 14.87 6.20
C SER A 130 12.23 13.92 5.68
N LEU A 131 13.03 14.38 4.73
CA LEU A 131 14.17 13.64 4.18
C LEU A 131 15.48 13.92 4.93
N GLY A 132 15.38 14.65 6.06
CA GLY A 132 16.51 15.01 6.90
C GLY A 132 17.19 16.30 6.48
N GLU A 133 18.36 16.55 7.07
CA GLU A 133 19.20 17.72 6.78
C GLU A 133 20.38 17.29 5.92
N VAL A 134 20.58 17.99 4.81
CA VAL A 134 21.74 17.78 3.93
C VAL A 134 22.61 19.02 3.98
N ILE A 135 23.87 18.84 4.37
CA ILE A 135 24.86 19.93 4.37
C ILE A 135 25.53 19.94 3.00
N THR A 136 25.59 21.11 2.36
CA THR A 136 26.25 21.27 1.07
C THR A 136 27.73 20.97 1.17
N GLU A 137 28.36 20.57 0.05
CA GLU A 137 29.82 20.25 0.01
C GLU A 137 30.70 21.39 0.49
N ALA A 138 30.26 22.62 0.28
CA ALA A 138 30.97 23.82 0.78
C ALA A 138 30.81 24.00 2.31
N GLY A 139 29.91 23.29 2.96
CA GLY A 139 29.65 23.37 4.39
C GLY A 139 29.00 24.67 4.85
N ASP A 140 28.54 25.50 3.92
CA ASP A 140 28.04 26.85 4.15
C ASP A 140 26.50 26.92 4.23
N MET A 141 25.80 25.85 3.83
CA MET A 141 24.35 25.83 3.79
C MET A 141 23.78 24.45 4.17
N THR A 142 22.65 24.46 4.88
CA THR A 142 21.88 23.28 5.22
C THR A 142 20.56 23.32 4.47
N ILE A 143 20.27 22.31 3.70
CA ILE A 143 19.00 22.13 3.01
C ILE A 143 18.15 21.08 3.74
N LYS A 144 16.82 21.23 3.66
CA LYS A 144 15.84 20.34 4.32
C LYS A 144 14.81 19.87 3.30
N PRO A 145 15.15 18.88 2.49
CA PRO A 145 14.21 18.34 1.52
C PRO A 145 13.04 17.65 2.21
N TYR A 146 11.85 17.73 1.60
CA TYR A 146 10.65 17.12 2.14
C TYR A 146 9.64 16.77 1.05
N GLU A 147 8.77 15.84 1.38
CA GLU A 147 7.59 15.49 0.59
C GLU A 147 6.34 15.71 1.43
N MET A 148 5.27 16.17 0.81
CA MET A 148 3.98 16.37 1.45
C MET A 148 2.86 15.85 0.54
N ALA A 149 1.83 15.26 1.13
CA ALA A 149 0.62 14.93 0.41
C ALA A 149 -0.61 15.26 1.26
N VAL A 150 -1.64 15.78 0.59
CA VAL A 150 -2.96 15.99 1.16
C VAL A 150 -3.95 15.21 0.33
N ASP A 151 -4.77 14.40 0.97
CA ASP A 151 -5.81 13.66 0.29
C ASP A 151 -7.17 13.78 1.01
N VAL A 152 -8.21 13.69 0.20
CA VAL A 152 -9.60 13.61 0.65
C VAL A 152 -10.26 12.44 -0.03
N ALA A 153 -11.12 11.71 0.68
CA ALA A 153 -11.83 10.59 0.12
C ALA A 153 -13.32 10.65 0.45
N TYR A 154 -14.08 10.05 -0.44
CA TYR A 154 -15.49 9.74 -0.24
C TYR A 154 -15.72 8.25 -0.47
N SER A 155 -16.46 7.63 0.41
CA SER A 155 -16.81 6.21 0.32
C SER A 155 -18.28 5.98 0.63
N ARG A 156 -18.85 4.95 -0.02
CA ARG A 156 -20.27 4.64 0.11
C ARG A 156 -20.52 3.14 0.05
N MET A 157 -21.38 2.64 0.93
CA MET A 157 -21.95 1.30 0.82
C MET A 157 -22.90 1.26 -0.39
N LEU A 158 -22.69 0.31 -1.26
CA LEU A 158 -23.52 0.01 -2.43
C LEU A 158 -24.46 -1.17 -2.15
N SER A 159 -24.11 -1.99 -1.14
CA SER A 159 -24.97 -3.00 -0.53
C SER A 159 -24.63 -3.13 0.95
N GLU A 160 -25.32 -3.98 1.69
CA GLU A 160 -25.04 -4.25 3.12
C GLU A 160 -23.64 -4.80 3.37
N THR A 161 -23.04 -5.44 2.39
CA THR A 161 -21.73 -6.08 2.51
C THR A 161 -20.64 -5.43 1.65
N PHE A 162 -20.99 -4.51 0.75
CA PHE A 162 -20.06 -3.99 -0.24
C PHE A 162 -20.07 -2.47 -0.30
N SER A 163 -18.88 -1.89 -0.31
CA SER A 163 -18.66 -0.45 -0.47
C SER A 163 -17.61 -0.16 -1.54
N ALA A 164 -17.70 1.04 -2.09
CA ALA A 164 -16.69 1.62 -2.98
C ALA A 164 -16.26 2.99 -2.47
N GLY A 165 -15.06 3.40 -2.82
CA GLY A 165 -14.48 4.69 -2.43
C GLY A 165 -13.59 5.26 -3.52
N VAL A 166 -13.51 6.58 -3.52
CA VAL A 166 -12.60 7.35 -4.36
C VAL A 166 -11.85 8.35 -3.48
N ALA A 167 -10.57 8.56 -3.75
CA ALA A 167 -9.80 9.61 -3.11
C ALA A 167 -9.16 10.51 -4.18
N LEU A 168 -8.96 11.77 -3.83
CA LEU A 168 -8.17 12.73 -4.61
C LEU A 168 -7.01 13.17 -3.76
N ARG A 169 -5.81 13.21 -4.36
CA ARG A 169 -4.55 13.51 -3.69
C ARG A 169 -3.79 14.59 -4.43
N TYR A 170 -3.28 15.55 -3.69
CA TYR A 170 -2.26 16.48 -4.14
C TYR A 170 -0.93 16.11 -3.48
N ILE A 171 0.12 15.99 -4.28
CA ILE A 171 1.47 15.63 -3.87
C ILE A 171 2.39 16.82 -4.19
N TYR A 172 3.24 17.17 -3.24
CA TYR A 172 4.28 18.17 -3.38
C TYR A 172 5.59 17.60 -2.88
N SER A 173 6.67 17.79 -3.64
CA SER A 173 8.00 17.29 -3.31
C SER A 173 9.03 18.38 -3.59
N ASP A 174 9.75 18.79 -2.56
CA ASP A 174 10.87 19.72 -2.65
C ASP A 174 12.15 19.00 -2.24
N LEU A 175 12.92 18.61 -3.23
CA LEU A 175 14.18 17.88 -3.04
C LEU A 175 15.39 18.80 -2.91
N SER A 176 15.27 20.04 -3.38
CA SER A 176 16.36 21.01 -3.36
C SER A 176 16.40 21.89 -2.11
N GLY A 177 15.30 21.96 -1.35
CA GLY A 177 15.16 22.91 -0.26
C GLY A 177 15.39 24.36 -0.70
N HIS A 178 15.13 24.67 -1.97
CA HIS A 178 15.37 25.97 -2.63
C HIS A 178 16.85 26.38 -2.72
N TYR A 179 17.76 25.44 -2.67
CA TYR A 179 19.20 25.69 -2.79
C TYR A 179 19.67 25.86 -4.24
N ASP A 180 19.12 25.05 -5.16
CA ASP A 180 19.50 25.06 -6.57
C ASP A 180 18.32 25.55 -7.42
N ASP A 181 18.48 26.68 -8.08
CA ASP A 181 17.46 27.27 -8.97
C ASP A 181 17.12 26.37 -10.18
N ASN A 182 17.99 25.40 -10.50
CA ASN A 182 17.74 24.43 -11.58
C ASN A 182 16.84 23.27 -11.13
N VAL A 183 16.83 22.94 -9.85
CA VAL A 183 15.95 21.92 -9.27
C VAL A 183 14.74 22.57 -8.64
N LYS A 184 13.60 22.50 -9.32
CA LYS A 184 12.35 23.09 -8.86
C LYS A 184 11.53 22.08 -8.06
N PRO A 185 10.76 22.54 -7.06
CA PRO A 185 9.80 21.66 -6.42
C PRO A 185 8.82 21.08 -7.42
N GLY A 186 8.59 19.77 -7.31
CA GLY A 186 7.63 19.04 -8.13
C GLY A 186 6.25 18.97 -7.49
N SER A 187 5.21 18.87 -8.30
CA SER A 187 3.86 18.56 -7.83
C SER A 187 3.13 17.60 -8.76
N ALA A 188 2.23 16.81 -8.17
CA ALA A 188 1.41 15.87 -8.91
C ALA A 188 0.00 15.80 -8.32
N PHE A 189 -0.98 15.48 -9.18
CA PHE A 189 -2.32 15.11 -8.77
C PHE A 189 -2.55 13.63 -9.01
N ALA A 190 -3.20 12.99 -8.07
CA ALA A 190 -3.52 11.57 -8.14
C ALA A 190 -4.93 11.27 -7.63
N ALA A 191 -5.47 10.14 -8.04
CA ALA A 191 -6.72 9.59 -7.53
C ALA A 191 -6.52 8.15 -7.09
N ASP A 192 -7.29 7.73 -6.09
CA ASP A 192 -7.38 6.33 -5.70
C ASP A 192 -8.80 5.81 -5.99
N ILE A 193 -8.90 4.54 -6.38
CA ILE A 193 -10.16 3.82 -6.55
C ILE A 193 -10.09 2.60 -5.66
N SER A 194 -11.09 2.43 -4.81
CA SER A 194 -11.11 1.37 -3.82
C SER A 194 -12.46 0.68 -3.74
N ALA A 195 -12.44 -0.59 -3.34
CA ALA A 195 -13.62 -1.36 -3.01
C ALA A 195 -13.35 -2.28 -1.81
N TYR A 196 -14.37 -2.51 -1.01
CA TYR A 196 -14.29 -3.37 0.15
C TYR A 196 -15.58 -4.18 0.30
N ASN A 197 -15.42 -5.47 0.61
CA ASN A 197 -16.51 -6.36 0.95
C ASN A 197 -16.28 -6.89 2.37
N GLN A 198 -17.31 -6.80 3.20
CA GLN A 198 -17.35 -7.40 4.53
C GLN A 198 -18.55 -8.34 4.60
N SER A 199 -18.29 -9.62 4.73
CA SER A 199 -19.30 -10.66 4.78
C SER A 199 -19.05 -11.63 5.94
N TYR A 200 -20.06 -12.42 6.27
CA TYR A 200 -19.95 -13.42 7.33
C TYR A 200 -20.03 -14.81 6.73
N VAL A 201 -19.13 -15.68 7.15
CA VAL A 201 -19.02 -17.07 6.70
C VAL A 201 -18.99 -18.01 7.90
N PHE A 202 -19.60 -19.17 7.78
CA PHE A 202 -19.56 -20.18 8.83
C PHE A 202 -18.39 -21.13 8.63
N ILE A 203 -17.52 -21.25 9.64
CA ILE A 203 -16.46 -22.26 9.70
C ILE A 203 -16.79 -23.18 10.87
N GLY A 204 -17.35 -24.35 10.55
CA GLY A 204 -17.97 -25.23 11.54
C GLY A 204 -19.21 -24.58 12.14
N GLN A 205 -19.19 -24.34 13.46
CA GLN A 205 -20.28 -23.68 14.18
C GLN A 205 -19.99 -22.19 14.49
N ARG A 206 -18.88 -21.65 14.01
CA ARG A 206 -18.47 -20.28 14.29
C ARG A 206 -18.78 -19.38 13.10
N GLU A 207 -19.44 -18.27 13.37
CA GLU A 207 -19.61 -17.20 12.40
C GLU A 207 -18.33 -16.35 12.37
N CYS A 208 -17.64 -16.35 11.23
CA CYS A 208 -16.40 -15.65 11.01
C CYS A 208 -16.64 -14.47 10.07
N GLN A 209 -15.94 -13.38 10.27
CA GLN A 209 -16.00 -12.22 9.37
C GLN A 209 -14.93 -12.36 8.28
N LEU A 210 -15.34 -12.29 7.02
CA LEU A 210 -14.48 -12.28 5.86
C LEU A 210 -14.44 -10.88 5.26
N GLY A 211 -13.26 -10.27 5.22
CA GLY A 211 -12.98 -9.03 4.51
C GLY A 211 -12.26 -9.30 3.19
N LEU A 212 -12.69 -8.65 2.12
CA LEU A 212 -11.97 -8.62 0.84
C LEU A 212 -11.82 -7.17 0.42
N GLY A 213 -10.63 -6.79 -0.03
CA GLY A 213 -10.32 -5.40 -0.39
C GLY A 213 -9.51 -5.30 -1.66
N ILE A 214 -9.79 -4.26 -2.42
CA ILE A 214 -8.98 -3.82 -3.56
C ILE A 214 -8.78 -2.31 -3.45
N ASN A 215 -7.56 -1.86 -3.73
CA ASN A 215 -7.24 -0.45 -3.86
C ASN A 215 -6.24 -0.25 -4.99
N ILE A 216 -6.56 0.64 -5.93
CA ILE A 216 -5.60 1.15 -6.90
C ILE A 216 -5.32 2.59 -6.49
N SER A 217 -4.14 2.83 -5.95
CA SER A 217 -3.75 4.13 -5.41
C SER A 217 -2.80 4.86 -6.34
N ASN A 218 -2.77 6.19 -6.23
CA ASN A 218 -1.89 7.09 -6.96
C ASN A 218 -2.03 7.00 -8.49
N ILE A 219 -3.24 6.81 -9.02
CA ILE A 219 -3.50 6.96 -10.45
C ILE A 219 -3.42 8.45 -10.76
N GLY A 220 -2.32 8.92 -11.35
CA GLY A 220 -2.11 10.36 -11.45
C GLY A 220 -1.10 10.81 -12.49
N SER A 221 -0.78 12.10 -12.44
CA SER A 221 0.25 12.70 -13.29
C SER A 221 1.64 12.24 -12.87
N LYS A 222 2.57 12.27 -13.80
CA LYS A 222 4.00 12.26 -13.49
C LYS A 222 4.39 13.55 -12.75
N ILE A 223 5.52 13.50 -12.05
CA ILE A 223 6.13 14.65 -11.38
C ILE A 223 7.43 15.07 -12.09
N SER A 224 7.68 16.37 -12.23
CA SER A 224 8.92 16.93 -12.78
C SER A 224 9.56 17.87 -11.77
N TYR A 225 10.88 17.86 -11.73
CA TYR A 225 11.69 18.70 -10.84
C TYR A 225 12.41 19.82 -11.59
N GLY A 226 11.95 20.15 -12.81
CA GLY A 226 12.48 21.23 -13.63
C GLY A 226 13.54 20.76 -14.65
N ASP A 227 13.85 19.48 -14.66
CA ASP A 227 14.62 18.82 -15.71
C ASP A 227 13.74 18.48 -16.93
N ASP A 228 14.37 17.96 -17.98
CA ASP A 228 13.67 17.58 -19.23
C ASP A 228 12.80 16.33 -19.09
N TYR A 229 12.79 15.69 -17.91
CA TYR A 229 12.12 14.44 -17.65
C TYR A 229 10.98 14.58 -16.64
N SER A 230 10.05 13.65 -16.73
CA SER A 230 8.99 13.48 -15.75
C SER A 230 9.00 12.05 -15.22
N TYR A 231 8.84 11.90 -13.91
CA TYR A 231 8.98 10.65 -13.20
C TYR A 231 7.63 10.11 -12.76
N PHE A 232 7.47 8.80 -12.80
CA PHE A 232 6.25 8.15 -12.32
C PHE A 232 6.12 8.28 -10.80
N ILE A 233 4.92 8.60 -10.33
CA ILE A 233 4.54 8.43 -8.92
C ILE A 233 4.18 6.96 -8.66
N PRO A 234 4.21 6.46 -7.42
CA PRO A 234 4.01 5.04 -7.12
C PRO A 234 2.53 4.62 -7.24
N THR A 235 2.05 4.51 -8.47
CA THR A 235 0.74 3.90 -8.74
C THR A 235 0.79 2.44 -8.32
N ASN A 236 -0.10 2.00 -7.43
CA ASN A 236 -0.02 0.68 -6.83
C ASN A 236 -1.38 -0.02 -6.83
N LEU A 237 -1.40 -1.26 -7.30
CA LEU A 237 -2.53 -2.19 -7.13
C LEU A 237 -2.31 -2.99 -5.84
N ARG A 238 -3.29 -2.96 -4.96
CA ARG A 238 -3.31 -3.74 -3.72
C ARG A 238 -4.56 -4.60 -3.65
N LEU A 239 -4.38 -5.90 -3.45
CA LEU A 239 -5.45 -6.86 -3.23
C LEU A 239 -5.27 -7.48 -1.84
N GLY A 240 -6.32 -7.56 -1.06
CA GLY A 240 -6.25 -8.11 0.29
C GLY A 240 -7.42 -9.00 0.65
N ALA A 241 -7.15 -9.90 1.59
CA ALA A 241 -8.14 -10.73 2.25
C ALA A 241 -7.86 -10.79 3.75
N SER A 242 -8.91 -10.81 4.55
CA SER A 242 -8.83 -10.94 6.01
C SER A 242 -9.94 -11.84 6.53
N LEU A 243 -9.60 -12.73 7.45
CA LEU A 243 -10.54 -13.62 8.12
C LEU A 243 -10.43 -13.44 9.63
N MET A 244 -11.48 -12.90 10.25
CA MET A 244 -11.59 -12.80 11.71
C MET A 244 -12.41 -13.98 12.23
N VAL A 245 -11.81 -14.72 13.18
CA VAL A 245 -12.38 -15.90 13.84
C VAL A 245 -12.61 -15.57 15.31
N PRO A 246 -13.86 -15.53 15.79
CA PRO A 246 -14.14 -15.42 17.23
C PRO A 246 -13.81 -16.74 17.90
N ILE A 247 -12.94 -16.70 18.93
CA ILE A 247 -12.59 -17.86 19.77
C ILE A 247 -13.64 -18.06 20.87
N ASN A 248 -14.00 -16.95 21.54
CA ASN A 248 -15.08 -16.83 22.51
C ASN A 248 -15.48 -15.35 22.63
N GLU A 249 -16.34 -15.00 23.60
CA GLU A 249 -16.87 -13.65 23.80
C GLU A 249 -15.77 -12.56 24.01
N TYR A 250 -14.60 -12.94 24.52
CA TYR A 250 -13.51 -12.00 24.85
C TYR A 250 -12.31 -12.10 23.90
N ASN A 251 -12.23 -13.18 23.13
CA ASN A 251 -11.04 -13.49 22.35
C ASN A 251 -11.38 -13.68 20.87
N ARG A 252 -10.67 -12.96 20.01
CA ARG A 252 -10.73 -13.17 18.56
C ARG A 252 -9.34 -13.11 17.95
N ILE A 253 -9.18 -13.80 16.85
CA ILE A 253 -7.96 -13.78 16.03
C ILE A 253 -8.31 -13.46 14.58
N SER A 254 -7.54 -12.60 13.95
CA SER A 254 -7.66 -12.26 12.54
C SER A 254 -6.40 -12.67 11.81
N PHE A 255 -6.56 -13.26 10.63
CA PHE A 255 -5.49 -13.54 9.68
C PHE A 255 -5.72 -12.72 8.43
N SER A 256 -4.70 -12.02 7.96
CA SER A 256 -4.80 -11.15 6.80
C SER A 256 -3.63 -11.37 5.85
N ALA A 257 -3.89 -11.19 4.57
CA ALA A 257 -2.88 -11.25 3.52
C ALA A 257 -3.17 -10.17 2.47
N ASP A 258 -2.12 -9.48 2.03
CA ASP A 258 -2.15 -8.52 0.94
C ASP A 258 -1.14 -8.91 -0.14
N VAL A 259 -1.49 -8.61 -1.39
CA VAL A 259 -0.59 -8.68 -2.55
C VAL A 259 -0.57 -7.31 -3.20
N ASN A 260 0.63 -6.84 -3.52
CA ASN A 260 0.87 -5.52 -4.09
C ASN A 260 1.67 -5.64 -5.38
N LYS A 261 1.35 -4.82 -6.37
CA LYS A 261 2.15 -4.60 -7.57
C LYS A 261 2.17 -3.11 -7.90
N LEU A 262 3.37 -2.56 -8.10
CA LEU A 262 3.51 -1.22 -8.67
C LEU A 262 3.08 -1.26 -10.14
N LEU A 263 2.13 -0.40 -10.49
CA LEU A 263 1.62 -0.24 -11.86
C LEU A 263 2.42 0.86 -12.57
N VAL A 264 3.72 0.70 -12.57
CA VAL A 264 4.70 1.62 -13.16
C VAL A 264 5.61 0.80 -14.06
N PRO A 265 5.93 1.27 -15.27
CA PRO A 265 6.81 0.54 -16.17
C PRO A 265 8.18 0.29 -15.57
N SER A 266 8.73 -0.89 -15.85
CA SER A 266 10.13 -1.19 -15.56
C SER A 266 11.04 -0.34 -16.45
N MET A 267 12.13 0.18 -15.88
CA MET A 267 13.12 0.94 -16.64
C MET A 267 13.90 -0.03 -17.56
N PRO A 268 14.02 0.28 -18.87
CA PRO A 268 14.79 -0.56 -19.79
C PRO A 268 16.25 -0.71 -19.32
N LEU A 269 16.78 -1.93 -19.34
CA LEU A 269 18.18 -2.21 -19.08
C LEU A 269 19.02 -1.99 -20.33
N LYS A 270 20.28 -1.55 -20.16
CA LYS A 270 21.21 -1.45 -21.27
C LYS A 270 21.67 -2.84 -21.69
N HIS A 271 21.52 -3.19 -22.98
CA HIS A 271 21.91 -4.47 -23.52
C HIS A 271 23.43 -4.52 -23.77
N GLU A 272 24.01 -5.72 -23.72
CA GLU A 272 25.43 -5.91 -24.01
C GLU A 272 25.73 -5.54 -25.48
N GLY A 273 26.69 -4.62 -25.69
CA GLY A 273 27.02 -4.12 -27.01
C GLY A 273 26.11 -3.03 -27.58
N GLU A 274 25.08 -2.62 -26.84
CA GLU A 274 24.21 -1.50 -27.24
C GLU A 274 24.98 -0.16 -27.12
N GLU A 275 24.91 0.66 -28.18
CA GLU A 275 25.49 2.00 -28.13
C GLU A 275 24.73 2.90 -27.13
N GLU A 276 25.44 3.82 -26.50
CA GLU A 276 24.82 4.70 -25.49
C GLU A 276 23.69 5.55 -26.06
N ALA A 277 23.84 6.00 -27.32
CA ALA A 277 22.81 6.81 -27.99
C ALA A 277 21.51 6.02 -28.21
N ASP A 278 21.61 4.76 -28.65
CA ASP A 278 20.45 3.89 -28.89
C ASP A 278 19.74 3.54 -27.55
N TYR A 279 20.54 3.28 -26.50
CA TYR A 279 19.99 3.06 -25.17
C TYR A 279 19.22 4.28 -24.65
N GLN A 280 19.78 5.49 -24.79
CA GLN A 280 19.14 6.74 -24.35
C GLN A 280 17.85 7.04 -25.14
N GLU A 281 17.84 6.75 -26.45
CA GLU A 281 16.62 6.88 -27.27
C GLU A 281 15.53 5.89 -26.82
N ARG A 282 15.90 4.63 -26.57
CA ARG A 282 14.99 3.60 -26.05
C ARG A 282 14.48 3.94 -24.66
N LEU A 283 15.35 4.38 -23.76
CA LEU A 283 14.98 4.84 -22.41
C LEU A 283 13.99 6.00 -22.46
N LYS A 284 14.22 6.96 -23.34
CA LYS A 284 13.30 8.07 -23.53
C LYS A 284 11.95 7.60 -24.05
N THR A 285 11.92 6.81 -25.11
CA THR A 285 10.69 6.37 -25.80
C THR A 285 9.88 5.40 -24.94
N ASP A 286 10.54 4.43 -24.31
CA ASP A 286 9.90 3.32 -23.63
C ASP A 286 9.63 3.58 -22.14
N TYR A 287 10.22 4.64 -21.57
CA TYR A 287 10.01 4.99 -20.16
C TYR A 287 9.61 6.45 -19.95
N TYR A 288 10.44 7.43 -20.38
CA TYR A 288 10.17 8.84 -20.06
C TYR A 288 9.01 9.44 -20.85
N ASP A 289 8.78 9.04 -22.09
CA ASP A 289 7.68 9.56 -22.94
C ASP A 289 6.37 8.78 -22.75
N VAL A 290 6.39 7.65 -22.01
CA VAL A 290 5.20 6.86 -21.70
C VAL A 290 4.28 7.64 -20.76
N SER A 291 2.99 7.80 -21.13
CA SER A 291 2.00 8.45 -20.25
C SER A 291 1.70 7.61 -19.02
N SER A 292 1.27 8.23 -17.90
CA SER A 292 0.93 7.51 -16.66
C SER A 292 -0.10 6.40 -16.89
N ILE A 293 -1.15 6.67 -17.67
CA ILE A 293 -2.19 5.67 -17.95
C ILE A 293 -1.66 4.52 -18.81
N SER A 294 -0.87 4.82 -19.85
CA SER A 294 -0.24 3.77 -20.67
C SER A 294 0.75 2.95 -19.84
N GLY A 295 1.46 3.58 -18.92
CA GLY A 295 2.38 2.92 -17.98
C GLY A 295 1.68 1.88 -17.11
N ILE A 296 0.47 2.17 -16.62
CA ILE A 296 -0.33 1.20 -15.85
C ILE A 296 -0.55 -0.10 -16.61
N PHE A 297 -0.91 -0.03 -17.88
CA PHE A 297 -1.15 -1.23 -18.70
C PHE A 297 0.16 -1.90 -19.14
N LYS A 298 1.20 -1.10 -19.41
CA LYS A 298 2.51 -1.61 -19.79
C LYS A 298 3.17 -2.43 -18.68
N SER A 299 3.00 -2.02 -17.42
CA SER A 299 3.59 -2.65 -16.23
C SER A 299 3.20 -4.13 -16.00
N PHE A 300 2.28 -4.70 -16.78
CA PHE A 300 1.92 -6.11 -16.69
C PHE A 300 2.67 -7.03 -17.64
N GLY A 301 3.63 -6.52 -18.40
CA GLY A 301 4.35 -7.33 -19.38
C GLY A 301 5.58 -6.64 -19.96
N ASP A 302 6.22 -5.76 -19.20
CA ASP A 302 7.38 -4.99 -19.65
C ASP A 302 8.70 -5.37 -18.94
N SER A 303 8.66 -6.35 -18.05
CA SER A 303 9.87 -6.85 -17.44
C SER A 303 10.77 -7.54 -18.50
N GLU A 304 12.00 -7.08 -18.65
CA GLU A 304 12.97 -7.68 -19.56
C GLU A 304 13.34 -9.12 -19.18
N ARG A 305 13.03 -9.53 -17.94
CA ARG A 305 13.14 -10.91 -17.45
C ARG A 305 11.90 -11.76 -17.77
N GLY A 306 10.96 -11.23 -18.58
CA GLY A 306 9.71 -11.88 -18.96
C GLY A 306 8.82 -12.19 -17.76
N PHE A 307 8.04 -13.27 -17.84
CA PHE A 307 7.07 -13.65 -16.80
C PHE A 307 7.69 -13.83 -15.40
N LYS A 308 8.93 -14.29 -15.32
CA LYS A 308 9.63 -14.42 -14.04
C LYS A 308 9.87 -13.05 -13.40
N GLY A 309 10.29 -12.06 -14.19
CA GLY A 309 10.49 -10.69 -13.71
C GLY A 309 9.17 -10.05 -13.25
N GLU A 310 8.08 -10.27 -13.99
CA GLU A 310 6.75 -9.82 -13.57
C GLU A 310 6.30 -10.40 -12.23
N LEU A 311 6.61 -11.67 -11.97
CA LEU A 311 6.31 -12.30 -10.66
C LEU A 311 7.21 -11.72 -9.54
N GLU A 312 8.43 -11.33 -9.85
CA GLU A 312 9.37 -10.73 -8.90
C GLU A 312 8.96 -9.31 -8.48
N GLU A 313 8.18 -8.60 -9.31
CA GLU A 313 7.60 -7.30 -8.97
C GLU A 313 6.44 -7.39 -7.97
N ILE A 314 5.92 -8.58 -7.74
CA ILE A 314 4.83 -8.80 -6.79
C ILE A 314 5.40 -8.84 -5.38
N GLN A 315 4.96 -7.90 -4.55
CA GLN A 315 5.18 -7.90 -3.11
C GLN A 315 4.00 -8.55 -2.42
N TRP A 316 4.23 -9.26 -1.32
CA TRP A 316 3.16 -9.83 -0.53
C TRP A 316 3.43 -9.74 0.96
N SER A 317 2.36 -9.68 1.72
CA SER A 317 2.39 -9.60 3.17
C SER A 317 1.39 -10.56 3.78
N VAL A 318 1.74 -11.13 4.92
CA VAL A 318 0.83 -11.89 5.77
C VAL A 318 0.92 -11.40 7.19
N GLY A 319 -0.19 -11.38 7.90
CA GLY A 319 -0.23 -10.90 9.27
C GLY A 319 -1.34 -11.55 10.09
N ALA A 320 -1.15 -11.53 11.39
CA ALA A 320 -2.13 -11.98 12.36
C ALA A 320 -2.31 -10.93 13.46
N GLU A 321 -3.56 -10.74 13.90
CA GLU A 321 -3.94 -9.88 15.02
C GLU A 321 -4.76 -10.71 16.02
N TYR A 322 -4.28 -10.81 17.25
CA TYR A 322 -5.04 -11.34 18.38
C TYR A 322 -5.61 -10.19 19.18
N CYS A 323 -6.89 -10.26 19.52
CA CYS A 323 -7.59 -9.26 20.31
C CYS A 323 -8.19 -9.90 21.57
N TYR A 324 -7.93 -9.27 22.72
CA TYR A 324 -8.52 -9.61 23.99
C TYR A 324 -9.43 -8.50 24.49
N ASN A 325 -10.69 -8.84 24.72
CA ASN A 325 -11.74 -7.97 25.29
C ASN A 325 -11.89 -6.61 24.58
N ASP A 326 -11.65 -6.56 23.26
CA ASP A 326 -11.65 -5.35 22.41
C ASP A 326 -10.71 -4.23 22.90
N LYS A 327 -9.79 -4.54 23.80
CA LYS A 327 -8.89 -3.58 24.45
C LYS A 327 -7.42 -3.83 24.17
N PHE A 328 -6.99 -5.06 24.19
CA PHE A 328 -5.59 -5.43 24.02
C PHE A 328 -5.40 -6.15 22.68
N PHE A 329 -4.41 -5.72 21.94
CA PHE A 329 -4.08 -6.28 20.63
C PHE A 329 -2.62 -6.71 20.62
N LEU A 330 -2.36 -7.91 20.12
CA LEU A 330 -1.03 -8.39 19.77
C LEU A 330 -1.01 -8.70 18.29
N ARG A 331 0.07 -8.31 17.62
CA ARG A 331 0.20 -8.42 16.18
C ARG A 331 1.54 -9.00 15.79
N ALA A 332 1.53 -9.76 14.71
CA ALA A 332 2.73 -10.23 14.07
C ALA A 332 2.50 -10.29 12.55
N GLY A 333 3.54 -10.09 11.77
CA GLY A 333 3.45 -10.12 10.32
C GLY A 333 4.79 -10.41 9.66
N TYR A 334 4.73 -10.61 8.36
CA TYR A 334 5.86 -10.79 7.48
C TYR A 334 5.61 -10.09 6.15
N HIS A 335 6.59 -9.37 5.68
CA HIS A 335 6.61 -8.74 4.36
C HIS A 335 7.68 -9.36 3.49
N HIS A 336 7.35 -9.58 2.22
CA HIS A 336 8.25 -10.13 1.23
C HIS A 336 8.28 -9.29 -0.05
N GLU A 337 9.48 -8.92 -0.43
CA GLU A 337 9.82 -8.34 -1.72
C GLU A 337 11.00 -9.11 -2.32
N SER A 338 10.98 -9.29 -3.64
CA SER A 338 12.05 -10.00 -4.37
C SER A 338 13.41 -9.29 -4.22
N GLU A 339 14.49 -10.06 -4.24
CA GLU A 339 15.85 -9.54 -4.24
C GLU A 339 16.13 -8.60 -5.42
N MET A 340 15.51 -8.85 -6.55
CA MET A 340 15.62 -8.02 -7.75
C MET A 340 14.81 -6.73 -7.71
N GLN A 341 13.94 -6.57 -6.70
CA GLN A 341 13.07 -5.41 -6.54
C GLN A 341 13.37 -4.57 -5.28
N GLY A 342 14.45 -4.86 -4.56
CA GLY A 342 14.86 -4.11 -3.38
C GLY A 342 15.08 -4.95 -2.13
N ASN A 343 14.72 -6.24 -2.15
CA ASN A 343 14.99 -7.22 -1.08
C ASN A 343 14.45 -6.82 0.31
N ARG A 344 13.32 -6.12 0.35
CA ARG A 344 12.68 -5.75 1.62
C ARG A 344 11.93 -6.95 2.18
N LYS A 345 12.62 -7.74 2.98
CA LYS A 345 12.07 -8.89 3.71
C LYS A 345 12.23 -8.63 5.19
N TYR A 346 11.13 -8.67 5.93
CA TYR A 346 11.15 -8.41 7.37
C TYR A 346 9.97 -9.04 8.09
N TYR A 347 10.22 -9.42 9.32
CA TYR A 347 9.19 -9.74 10.31
C TYR A 347 8.76 -8.47 11.03
N THR A 348 7.51 -8.45 11.48
CA THR A 348 6.99 -7.36 12.29
C THR A 348 6.26 -7.91 13.50
N VAL A 349 6.34 -7.16 14.60
CA VAL A 349 5.57 -7.42 15.81
C VAL A 349 4.99 -6.11 16.33
N GLY A 350 3.91 -6.19 17.07
CA GLY A 350 3.34 -4.99 17.66
C GLY A 350 2.28 -5.28 18.69
N ALA A 351 1.91 -4.21 19.38
CA ALA A 351 0.87 -4.23 20.38
C ALA A 351 -0.01 -3.00 20.26
N GLY A 352 -1.26 -3.13 20.66
CA GLY A 352 -2.22 -2.03 20.71
C GLY A 352 -3.02 -2.08 22.00
N PHE A 353 -3.39 -0.91 22.48
CA PHE A 353 -4.27 -0.75 23.61
C PHE A 353 -5.35 0.26 23.32
N ARG A 354 -6.61 -0.15 23.46
CA ARG A 354 -7.79 0.67 23.25
C ARG A 354 -8.43 1.02 24.58
N MET A 355 -8.51 2.32 24.83
CA MET A 355 -9.34 2.92 25.87
C MET A 355 -10.63 3.44 25.24
N ASN A 356 -11.54 3.97 26.05
CA ASN A 356 -12.82 4.46 25.54
C ASN A 356 -12.67 5.53 24.45
N VAL A 357 -11.70 6.43 24.59
CA VAL A 357 -11.49 7.59 23.72
C VAL A 357 -10.17 7.48 22.96
N LEU A 358 -9.15 6.92 23.57
CA LEU A 358 -7.77 6.91 23.07
C LEU A 358 -7.35 5.48 22.74
N ASN A 359 -6.82 5.29 21.53
CA ASN A 359 -6.14 4.06 21.14
C ASN A 359 -4.66 4.36 20.91
N VAL A 360 -3.81 3.48 21.38
CA VAL A 360 -2.35 3.56 21.22
C VAL A 360 -1.87 2.28 20.57
N ASP A 361 -1.19 2.39 19.43
CA ASP A 361 -0.59 1.26 18.73
C ASP A 361 0.91 1.49 18.59
N ALA A 362 1.69 0.42 18.74
CA ALA A 362 3.12 0.40 18.49
C ALA A 362 3.46 -0.82 17.61
N GLY A 363 4.32 -0.59 16.62
CA GLY A 363 4.84 -1.63 15.73
C GLY A 363 6.35 -1.57 15.66
N TYR A 364 6.99 -2.72 15.49
CA TYR A 364 8.43 -2.87 15.40
C TYR A 364 8.81 -3.79 14.24
N THR A 365 9.76 -3.36 13.43
CA THR A 365 10.24 -4.09 12.24
C THR A 365 11.58 -4.76 12.58
N ILE A 366 11.70 -6.03 12.18
CA ILE A 366 12.89 -6.87 12.34
C ILE A 366 13.27 -7.36 10.94
N ALA A 367 14.28 -6.76 10.35
CA ALA A 367 14.73 -7.17 9.02
C ALA A 367 15.36 -8.57 9.03
N THR A 368 15.22 -9.30 7.93
CA THR A 368 15.87 -10.60 7.76
C THR A 368 17.30 -10.46 7.27
N GLU A 369 17.58 -9.36 6.57
CA GLU A 369 18.89 -9.04 6.01
C GLU A 369 19.59 -7.98 6.87
N PRO A 370 20.85 -8.21 7.32
CA PRO A 370 21.57 -7.30 8.21
C PRO A 370 21.81 -5.89 7.62
N SER A 371 21.80 -5.77 6.30
CA SER A 371 21.99 -4.50 5.59
C SER A 371 20.69 -3.75 5.29
N ASN A 372 19.55 -4.27 5.72
CA ASN A 372 18.27 -3.61 5.45
C ASN A 372 18.11 -2.36 6.35
N PRO A 373 18.04 -1.16 5.78
CA PRO A 373 17.97 0.08 6.55
C PRO A 373 16.64 0.28 7.30
N LEU A 374 15.64 -0.59 7.07
CA LEU A 374 14.37 -0.60 7.79
C LEU A 374 14.43 -1.39 9.10
N ASP A 375 15.56 -2.08 9.37
CA ASP A 375 15.72 -2.83 10.60
C ASP A 375 15.56 -1.93 11.84
N GLN A 376 14.98 -2.46 12.90
CA GLN A 376 14.73 -1.76 14.16
C GLN A 376 13.88 -0.49 14.04
N THR A 377 13.06 -0.37 13.01
CA THR A 377 12.13 0.76 12.88
C THR A 377 10.93 0.56 13.80
N MET A 378 10.76 1.50 14.74
CA MET A 378 9.59 1.54 15.65
C MET A 378 8.60 2.58 15.14
N ARG A 379 7.33 2.21 15.00
CA ARG A 379 6.23 3.09 14.59
C ARG A 379 5.22 3.23 15.73
N VAL A 380 4.65 4.43 15.88
CA VAL A 380 3.67 4.72 16.92
C VAL A 380 2.47 5.43 16.30
N SER A 381 1.27 5.01 16.70
CA SER A 381 0.00 5.63 16.33
C SER A 381 -0.81 5.98 17.55
N LEU A 382 -1.35 7.19 17.57
CA LEU A 382 -2.32 7.66 18.54
C LEU A 382 -3.61 7.97 17.79
N SER A 383 -4.73 7.38 18.21
CA SER A 383 -6.04 7.66 17.62
C SER A 383 -7.08 7.98 18.68
N PHE A 384 -8.00 8.86 18.30
CA PHE A 384 -9.04 9.40 19.17
C PHE A 384 -10.41 9.16 18.54
N GLU A 385 -11.28 8.47 19.27
CA GLU A 385 -12.68 8.30 18.88
C GLU A 385 -13.51 9.49 19.37
N LEU A 386 -13.96 10.33 18.43
CA LEU A 386 -14.59 11.60 18.75
C LEU A 386 -16.00 11.43 19.31
N ASP A 387 -16.69 10.34 18.99
CA ASP A 387 -18.02 10.05 19.54
C ASP A 387 -17.92 9.74 21.04
N ALA A 388 -16.98 8.88 21.42
CA ALA A 388 -16.70 8.56 22.81
C ALA A 388 -16.24 9.81 23.62
N LEU A 389 -15.56 10.75 22.95
CA LEU A 389 -15.17 12.02 23.55
C LEU A 389 -16.38 12.90 23.82
N LYS A 390 -17.36 12.99 22.90
CA LYS A 390 -18.60 13.73 23.09
C LYS A 390 -19.41 13.18 24.26
N ASP A 391 -19.56 11.85 24.32
CA ASP A 391 -20.28 11.17 25.40
C ASP A 391 -19.66 11.45 26.75
N MET A 392 -18.32 11.55 26.83
CA MET A 392 -17.59 11.84 28.07
C MET A 392 -17.81 13.29 28.55
N PHE A 393 -17.98 14.25 27.63
CA PHE A 393 -18.22 15.66 27.97
C PHE A 393 -19.71 16.07 28.00
N GLY A 394 -20.63 15.14 27.69
CA GLY A 394 -22.08 15.36 27.79
C GLY A 394 -22.66 16.27 26.72
N TYR A 395 -22.09 16.30 25.52
CA TYR A 395 -22.59 17.04 24.37
C TYR A 395 -23.29 16.14 23.35
#